data_33a5269c2ea8c559cdd2d3470fed5c96
#
_entry.id   33a5269c2ea8c559cdd2d3470fed5c96
#
_cell.length_a   1.000
_cell.length_b   1.000
_cell.length_c   1.000
_cell.angle_alpha   90.00
_cell.angle_beta   90.00
_cell.angle_gamma   90.00
#
_symmetry.space_group_name_H-M   'P 1'
#
loop_
_entity.id
_entity.type
_entity.pdbx_description
1 polymer ?
#
loop_
_entity_poly.entity_id
_entity_poly.type
_entity_poly.pdbx_seq_one_letter_code
_entity_poly.pdbx_strand_id
1 'polypeptide(L)' 'MKDDKVINLQQVKEDRGEHDLEQTIETLRQRVKELMAINETHRELMGKLIVENEELKKDNKALAKQIDDYFNVREKK' A
#
# COMPACT_ATOMS: atom_id res chain seq x y z
N MET A 1 -42.11 -38.14 -7.47
CA MET A 1 -41.50 -37.87 -6.16
C MET A 1 -39.99 -38.00 -6.16
N LYS A 2 -39.39 -38.97 -6.85
CA LYS A 2 -37.93 -39.07 -6.97
C LYS A 2 -37.33 -37.87 -7.72
N ASP A 3 -38.01 -37.39 -8.74
CA ASP A 3 -37.54 -36.28 -9.55
C ASP A 3 -37.53 -34.98 -8.78
N ASP A 4 -38.52 -34.78 -7.89
CA ASP A 4 -38.58 -33.57 -7.05
C ASP A 4 -37.40 -33.47 -6.08
N LYS A 5 -36.97 -34.63 -5.53
CA LYS A 5 -35.80 -34.68 -4.64
C LYS A 5 -34.51 -34.35 -5.38
N VAL A 6 -34.38 -34.84 -6.61
CA VAL A 6 -33.20 -34.56 -7.43
C VAL A 6 -33.13 -33.04 -7.79
N ILE A 7 -34.25 -32.48 -8.17
CA ILE A 7 -34.37 -31.06 -8.49
C ILE A 7 -34.02 -30.19 -7.26
N ASN A 8 -34.54 -30.57 -6.10
CA ASN A 8 -34.26 -29.85 -4.87
C ASN A 8 -32.78 -29.88 -4.48
N LEU A 9 -32.13 -31.03 -4.64
CA LEU A 9 -30.71 -31.16 -4.36
C LEU A 9 -29.87 -30.30 -5.30
N GLN A 10 -30.23 -30.28 -6.56
CA GLN A 10 -29.53 -29.45 -7.55
C GLN A 10 -29.72 -27.98 -7.24
N GLN A 11 -30.93 -27.57 -6.90
CA GLN A 11 -31.22 -26.19 -6.53
C GLN A 11 -30.45 -25.76 -5.28
N VAL A 12 -30.37 -26.63 -4.28
CA VAL A 12 -29.59 -26.34 -3.07
C VAL A 12 -28.11 -26.16 -3.40
N LYS A 13 -27.56 -26.97 -4.30
CA LYS A 13 -26.19 -26.82 -4.75
C LYS A 13 -25.96 -25.50 -5.49
N GLU A 14 -26.87 -25.10 -6.35
CA GLU A 14 -26.81 -23.84 -7.06
C GLU A 14 -26.90 -22.66 -6.09
N ASP A 15 -27.82 -22.72 -5.16
CA ASP A 15 -28.00 -21.66 -4.14
C ASP A 15 -26.75 -21.52 -3.28
N ARG A 16 -26.13 -22.63 -2.91
CA ARG A 16 -24.86 -22.60 -2.17
C ARG A 16 -23.73 -21.98 -2.99
N GLY A 17 -23.66 -22.34 -4.27
CA GLY A 17 -22.67 -21.79 -5.17
C GLY A 17 -22.81 -20.29 -5.30
N GLU A 18 -24.06 -19.80 -5.47
CA GLU A 18 -24.35 -18.38 -5.54
C GLU A 18 -23.99 -17.67 -4.24
N HIS A 19 -24.35 -18.23 -3.12
CA HIS A 19 -24.05 -17.66 -1.81
C HIS A 19 -22.53 -17.59 -1.58
N ASP A 20 -21.79 -18.63 -1.93
CA ASP A 20 -20.34 -18.66 -1.82
C ASP A 20 -19.69 -17.62 -2.73
N LEU A 21 -20.21 -17.45 -3.95
CA LEU A 21 -19.74 -16.43 -4.87
C LEU A 21 -20.00 -15.03 -4.34
N GLU A 22 -21.18 -14.79 -3.80
CA GLU A 22 -21.51 -13.50 -3.20
C GLU A 22 -20.60 -13.17 -2.03
N GLN A 23 -20.33 -14.14 -1.17
CA GLN A 23 -19.39 -13.95 -0.07
C GLN A 23 -17.98 -13.67 -0.56
N THR A 24 -17.55 -14.38 -1.60
CA THR A 24 -16.22 -14.16 -2.19
C THR A 24 -16.13 -12.76 -2.77
N ILE A 25 -17.15 -12.33 -3.49
CA ILE A 25 -17.20 -10.97 -4.05
C ILE A 25 -17.13 -9.92 -2.94
N GLU A 26 -17.91 -10.11 -1.89
CA GLU A 26 -17.92 -9.17 -0.77
C GLU A 26 -16.56 -9.11 -0.07
N THR A 27 -15.94 -10.26 0.14
CA THR A 27 -14.61 -10.35 0.72
C THR A 27 -13.58 -9.63 -0.15
N LEU A 28 -13.64 -9.83 -1.45
CA LEU A 28 -12.73 -9.17 -2.39
C LEU A 28 -12.95 -7.65 -2.42
N ARG A 29 -14.20 -7.21 -2.39
CA ARG A 29 -14.52 -5.78 -2.30
C ARG A 29 -13.94 -5.15 -1.06
N GLN A 30 -14.09 -5.83 0.07
CA GLN A 30 -13.55 -5.37 1.34
C GLN A 30 -12.03 -5.30 1.27
N ARG A 31 -11.40 -6.30 0.68
CA ARG A 31 -9.94 -6.32 0.51
C ARG A 31 -9.45 -5.17 -0.39
N VAL A 32 -10.19 -4.90 -1.46
CA VAL A 32 -9.86 -3.77 -2.34
C VAL A 32 -9.91 -2.46 -1.57
N LYS A 33 -10.95 -2.25 -0.78
CA LYS A 33 -11.07 -1.04 0.04
C LYS A 33 -9.89 -0.89 1.01
N GLU A 34 -9.53 -1.99 1.66
CA GLU A 34 -8.38 -2.00 2.58
C GLU A 34 -7.08 -1.66 1.86
N LEU A 35 -6.87 -2.26 0.69
CA LEU A 35 -5.67 -2.01 -0.10
C LEU A 35 -5.61 -0.56 -0.62
N MET A 36 -6.75 0.00 -1.00
CA MET A 36 -6.82 1.40 -1.41
C MET A 36 -6.44 2.34 -0.27
N ALA A 37 -6.91 2.06 0.93
CA ALA A 37 -6.57 2.84 2.11
C ALA A 37 -5.07 2.73 2.43
N ILE A 38 -4.52 1.53 2.34
CA ILE A 38 -3.09 1.29 2.53
C ILE A 38 -2.28 2.05 1.48
N ASN A 39 -2.71 2.01 0.23
CA ASN A 39 -2.02 2.72 -0.85
C ASN A 39 -2.02 4.23 -0.63
N GLU A 40 -3.11 4.78 -0.15
CA GLU A 40 -3.20 6.21 0.17
C GLU A 40 -2.22 6.59 1.28
N THR A 41 -2.17 5.76 2.32
CA THR A 41 -1.21 5.95 3.41
C THR A 41 0.23 5.89 2.91
N HIS A 42 0.53 4.94 2.02
CA HIS A 42 1.85 4.82 1.41
C HIS A 42 2.22 6.05 0.57
N ARG A 43 1.27 6.60 -0.18
CA ARG A 43 1.50 7.81 -0.96
C ARG A 43 1.88 8.99 -0.09
N GLU A 44 1.14 9.18 1.00
CA GLU A 44 1.41 10.24 1.95
C GLU A 44 2.80 10.07 2.57
N LEU A 45 3.11 8.86 2.98
CA LEU A 45 4.41 8.55 3.57
C LEU A 45 5.54 8.77 2.56
N MET A 46 5.36 8.32 1.33
CA MET A 46 6.35 8.53 0.27
C MET A 46 6.59 10.02 0.02
N GLY A 47 5.52 10.81 0.00
CA GLY A 47 5.64 12.25 -0.14
C GLY A 47 6.49 12.87 0.95
N LYS A 48 6.24 12.49 2.19
CA LYS A 48 7.04 12.96 3.33
C LYS A 48 8.50 12.54 3.22
N LEU A 49 8.74 11.30 2.83
CA LEU A 49 10.11 10.78 2.70
C LEU A 49 10.88 11.49 1.60
N ILE A 50 10.23 11.83 0.50
CA ILE A 50 10.86 12.58 -0.58
C ILE A 50 11.31 13.96 -0.09
N VAL A 51 10.44 14.65 0.64
CA VAL A 51 10.76 15.97 1.20
C VAL A 51 11.91 15.86 2.19
N GLU A 52 11.86 14.89 3.10
CA GLU A 52 12.92 14.67 4.07
C GLU A 52 14.26 14.36 3.39
N ASN A 53 14.23 13.54 2.34
CA ASN A 53 15.43 13.21 1.59
C ASN A 53 16.05 14.45 0.93
N GLU A 54 15.24 15.32 0.36
CA GLU A 54 15.71 16.55 -0.24
C GLU A 54 16.33 17.48 0.80
N GLU A 55 15.69 17.61 1.96
CA GLU A 55 16.21 18.39 3.06
C GLU A 55 17.55 17.84 3.57
N LEU A 56 17.64 16.54 3.73
CA LEU A 56 18.87 15.89 4.15
C LEU A 56 20.00 16.07 3.14
N LYS A 57 19.68 16.02 1.86
CA LYS A 57 20.67 16.28 0.81
C LYS A 57 21.21 17.70 0.87
N LYS A 58 20.31 18.67 1.10
CA LYS A 58 20.72 20.07 1.27
C LYS A 58 21.58 20.25 2.49
N ASP A 59 21.18 19.65 3.61
CA ASP A 59 21.94 19.72 4.84
C ASP A 59 23.33 19.07 4.69
N ASN A 60 23.38 17.94 4.01
CA ASN A 60 24.65 17.25 3.75
C ASN A 60 25.59 18.11 2.89
N LYS A 61 25.05 18.76 1.87
CA LYS A 61 25.85 19.66 1.03
C LYS A 61 26.36 20.84 1.83
N ALA A 62 25.51 21.43 2.66
CA ALA A 62 25.90 22.56 3.51
C ALA A 62 26.98 22.16 4.49
N LEU A 63 26.84 21.02 5.12
CA LEU A 63 27.85 20.50 6.05
C LEU A 63 29.16 20.18 5.33
N ALA A 64 29.12 19.57 4.17
CA ALA A 64 30.32 19.29 3.39
C ALA A 64 31.05 20.59 3.02
N LYS A 65 30.30 21.60 2.64
CA LYS A 65 30.89 22.92 2.33
C LYS A 65 31.53 23.55 3.56
N GLN A 66 30.87 23.47 4.71
CA GLN A 66 31.43 24.00 5.96
C GLN A 66 32.73 23.30 6.33
N ILE A 67 32.79 21.99 6.16
CA ILE A 67 34.00 21.21 6.42
C ILE A 67 35.13 21.63 5.46
N ASP A 68 34.82 21.74 4.16
CA ASP A 68 35.78 22.17 3.17
C ASP A 68 36.31 23.58 3.48
N ASP A 69 35.43 24.49 3.79
CA ASP A 69 35.79 25.86 4.13
C ASP A 69 36.70 25.90 5.37
N TYR A 70 36.38 25.11 6.35
CA TYR A 70 37.19 24.99 7.56
C TYR A 70 38.61 24.48 7.26
N PHE A 71 38.74 23.42 6.50
CA PHE A 71 40.03 22.87 6.13
C PHE A 71 40.84 23.80 5.21
N ASN A 72 40.18 24.45 4.27
CA ASN A 72 40.82 25.42 3.41
C ASN A 72 41.41 26.61 4.16
N VAL A 73 40.64 27.13 5.12
CA VAL A 73 41.14 28.21 5.96
C VAL A 73 42.33 27.74 6.79
N ARG A 74 42.26 26.54 7.32
CA ARG A 74 43.32 25.97 8.14
C ARG A 74 44.60 25.70 7.33
N GLU A 75 44.48 25.24 6.08
CA GLU A 75 45.58 24.99 5.21
C GLU A 75 46.28 26.27 4.76
N LYS A 76 45.54 27.35 4.60
CA LYS A 76 46.09 28.64 4.22
C LYS A 76 46.89 29.33 5.30
N LYS A 77 46.81 28.83 6.51
CA LYS A 77 47.67 29.31 7.60
C LYS A 77 49.02 28.60 7.56
#